data_16d3b361deba119a4819184300d3bc5b
#
_entry.id   16d3b361deba119a4819184300d3bc5b
#
_cell.length_a   1.000
_cell.length_b   1.000
_cell.length_c   1.000
_cell.angle_alpha   90.00
_cell.angle_beta   90.00
_cell.angle_gamma   90.00
#
_symmetry.space_group_name_H-M   'P 1'
#
loop_
_entity.id
_entity.type
_entity.pdbx_description
1 polymer ?
#
loop_
_entity_poly.entity_id
_entity_poly.type
_entity_poly.pdbx_seq_one_letter_code
_entity_poly.pdbx_strand_id
1 'polypeptide(L)'
;MKRNHLIATMAGAGLGLAAVGGVAATTFLPEDAPGGPAPAAAAVAPQAVADHEVLSADALLAAGEAGLAEAQEQGQQVSIAIMDRSGSVRLVLKTDNAGPQTQDSAEQKAFTAVSMGSPTSELAENASGDGPTIADIPGTLFLAGGVPVTSDDAPIAGIGVGGAPSGDIDEEIAQAALEALEDYEG
;
A
#
# COMPACT_ATOMS: atom_id res chain seq x y z
N MET A 1 11.80 -42.53 27.70
CA MET A 1 12.80 -43.50 27.26
C MET A 1 13.76 -42.87 26.27
N LYS A 2 14.95 -42.74 26.72
CA LYS A 2 16.28 -42.57 26.09
C LYS A 2 16.44 -41.89 24.74
N ARG A 3 16.98 -40.73 24.85
CA ARG A 3 17.65 -39.88 23.86
C ARG A 3 19.02 -40.48 23.54
N ASN A 4 19.45 -40.46 22.29
CA ASN A 4 20.86 -40.69 21.96
C ASN A 4 21.38 -39.53 21.13
N HIS A 5 22.32 -38.82 21.70
CA HIS A 5 23.22 -37.88 21.06
C HIS A 5 24.38 -38.63 20.39
N LEU A 6 24.77 -38.24 19.20
CA LEU A 6 26.08 -38.56 18.66
C LEU A 6 26.78 -37.27 18.22
N ILE A 7 27.85 -36.99 18.96
CA ILE A 7 28.86 -35.97 18.67
C ILE A 7 29.96 -36.70 17.89
N ALA A 8 30.37 -36.18 16.77
CA ALA A 8 31.61 -36.58 16.10
C ALA A 8 32.53 -35.38 15.94
N THR A 9 33.59 -35.42 16.74
CA THR A 9 34.76 -34.55 16.73
C THR A 9 35.77 -35.12 15.75
N MET A 10 36.34 -34.33 14.85
CA MET A 10 37.63 -34.64 14.21
C MET A 10 38.51 -33.39 14.17
N ALA A 11 39.58 -33.49 14.92
CA ALA A 11 40.74 -32.61 14.88
C ALA A 11 41.77 -33.21 13.92
N GLY A 12 42.47 -32.36 13.19
CA GLY A 12 43.60 -32.74 12.35
C GLY A 12 44.52 -31.55 12.12
N ALA A 13 45.58 -31.46 12.92
CA ALA A 13 46.65 -30.48 12.74
C ALA A 13 47.69 -31.05 11.77
N GLY A 14 48.27 -30.20 10.93
CA GLY A 14 49.41 -30.51 10.08
C GLY A 14 50.22 -29.26 9.79
N LEU A 15 51.33 -29.07 10.51
CA LEU A 15 52.40 -28.10 10.19
C LEU A 15 53.28 -28.64 9.08
N GLY A 16 53.71 -27.76 8.16
CA GLY A 16 54.78 -28.05 7.20
C GLY A 16 55.40 -26.78 6.69
N LEU A 17 56.73 -26.65 6.91
CA LEU A 17 57.60 -25.48 6.79
C LEU A 17 58.12 -25.26 5.34
N ALA A 18 58.21 -24.01 4.92
CA ALA A 18 59.24 -23.29 4.13
C ALA A 18 59.82 -23.86 2.82
N ALA A 19 59.78 -23.03 1.78
CA ALA A 19 60.93 -22.67 0.95
C ALA A 19 60.72 -21.40 0.13
N VAL A 20 61.73 -20.57 0.15
CA VAL A 20 61.87 -19.25 -0.53
C VAL A 20 62.13 -19.45 -2.02
N GLY A 21 61.57 -18.60 -2.87
CA GLY A 21 62.14 -18.31 -4.18
C GLY A 21 61.16 -17.96 -5.31
N GLY A 22 61.27 -16.75 -5.87
CA GLY A 22 60.89 -16.47 -7.22
C GLY A 22 59.64 -15.59 -7.42
N VAL A 23 59.90 -14.29 -7.65
CA VAL A 23 58.89 -13.29 -8.08
C VAL A 23 58.48 -13.62 -9.52
N ALA A 24 57.25 -14.05 -9.71
CA ALA A 24 56.55 -13.90 -10.98
C ALA A 24 55.16 -13.33 -10.64
N ALA A 25 54.95 -12.07 -10.99
CA ALA A 25 53.66 -11.45 -10.92
C ALA A 25 52.75 -12.06 -11.98
N THR A 26 52.05 -13.12 -11.64
CA THR A 26 50.89 -13.57 -12.39
C THR A 26 49.68 -12.89 -11.76
N THR A 27 49.07 -12.01 -12.57
CA THR A 27 47.73 -11.46 -12.26
C THR A 27 46.76 -12.62 -12.16
N PHE A 28 46.49 -13.06 -10.95
CA PHE A 28 45.33 -13.91 -10.65
C PHE A 28 44.09 -13.04 -10.84
N LEU A 29 43.45 -13.15 -12.00
CA LEU A 29 42.02 -12.90 -12.10
C LEU A 29 41.33 -13.96 -11.24
N PRO A 30 40.46 -13.60 -10.32
CA PRO A 30 39.67 -14.60 -9.64
C PRO A 30 38.84 -15.33 -10.71
N GLU A 31 39.16 -16.61 -10.92
CA GLU A 31 38.31 -17.54 -11.64
C GLU A 31 36.93 -17.50 -11.00
N ASP A 32 35.88 -17.23 -11.78
CA ASP A 32 34.49 -17.30 -11.36
C ASP A 32 34.28 -18.63 -10.63
N ALA A 33 34.16 -18.56 -9.30
CA ALA A 33 33.66 -19.68 -8.54
C ALA A 33 32.26 -19.99 -9.09
N PRO A 34 31.97 -21.24 -9.50
CA PRO A 34 30.62 -21.57 -9.93
C PRO A 34 29.68 -21.20 -8.80
N GLY A 35 28.81 -20.24 -9.06
CA GLY A 35 27.83 -19.76 -8.07
C GLY A 35 27.09 -20.98 -7.54
N GLY A 36 27.25 -21.26 -6.27
CA GLY A 36 26.42 -22.27 -5.60
C GLY A 36 24.96 -21.96 -5.87
N PRO A 37 24.07 -22.93 -5.84
CA PRO A 37 22.65 -22.70 -6.05
C PRO A 37 22.20 -21.59 -5.09
N ALA A 38 21.49 -20.60 -5.64
CA ALA A 38 20.92 -19.54 -4.81
C ALA A 38 20.12 -20.19 -3.68
N PRO A 39 20.22 -19.66 -2.45
CA PRO A 39 19.45 -20.23 -1.34
C PRO A 39 17.97 -20.28 -1.74
N ALA A 40 17.37 -21.44 -1.64
CA ALA A 40 15.95 -21.60 -1.89
C ALA A 40 15.19 -20.68 -0.93
N ALA A 41 14.22 -19.92 -1.46
CA ALA A 41 13.33 -19.12 -0.62
C ALA A 41 12.67 -20.02 0.43
N ALA A 42 12.81 -19.67 1.70
CA ALA A 42 12.16 -20.41 2.77
C ALA A 42 10.66 -20.17 2.68
N ALA A 43 9.87 -21.24 2.53
CA ALA A 43 8.42 -21.15 2.63
C ALA A 43 8.00 -21.01 4.09
N VAL A 44 7.14 -20.03 4.37
CA VAL A 44 6.51 -19.91 5.69
C VAL A 44 5.41 -20.96 5.87
N ALA A 45 5.11 -21.30 7.12
CA ALA A 45 4.00 -22.21 7.40
C ALA A 45 2.67 -21.55 6.96
N PRO A 46 1.74 -22.31 6.34
CA PRO A 46 0.45 -21.78 5.88
C PRO A 46 -0.32 -21.03 6.98
N GLN A 47 -0.21 -21.46 8.23
CA GLN A 47 -0.85 -20.83 9.39
C GLN A 47 -0.26 -19.45 9.75
N ALA A 48 0.88 -19.09 9.17
CA ALA A 48 1.49 -17.76 9.33
C ALA A 48 1.04 -16.77 8.25
N VAL A 49 0.18 -17.19 7.34
CA VAL A 49 -0.36 -16.38 6.24
C VAL A 49 -1.83 -16.10 6.53
N ALA A 50 -2.24 -14.84 6.39
CA ALA A 50 -3.64 -14.43 6.45
C ALA A 50 -4.07 -13.95 5.06
N ASP A 51 -5.30 -14.27 4.67
CA ASP A 51 -5.92 -13.75 3.46
C ASP A 51 -6.47 -12.35 3.74
N HIS A 52 -6.34 -11.45 2.76
CA HIS A 52 -6.89 -10.10 2.81
C HIS A 52 -7.87 -9.89 1.66
N GLU A 53 -9.03 -9.31 1.98
CA GLU A 53 -9.96 -8.84 0.97
C GLU A 53 -9.43 -7.55 0.36
N VAL A 54 -9.40 -7.52 -0.97
CA VAL A 54 -8.97 -6.36 -1.76
C VAL A 54 -9.86 -6.23 -3.00
N LEU A 55 -10.09 -5.01 -3.43
CA LEU A 55 -10.78 -4.76 -4.70
C LEU A 55 -9.96 -5.32 -5.87
N SER A 56 -10.63 -5.96 -6.81
CA SER A 56 -10.02 -6.42 -8.06
C SER A 56 -9.58 -5.21 -8.92
N ALA A 57 -8.67 -5.45 -9.86
CA ALA A 57 -8.22 -4.38 -10.76
C ALA A 57 -9.37 -3.83 -11.61
N ASP A 58 -10.26 -4.71 -12.07
CA ASP A 58 -11.41 -4.30 -12.90
C ASP A 58 -12.44 -3.49 -12.08
N ALA A 59 -12.69 -3.86 -10.82
CA ALA A 59 -13.53 -3.09 -9.91
C ALA A 59 -12.94 -1.70 -9.62
N LEU A 60 -11.61 -1.62 -9.41
CA LEU A 60 -10.92 -0.33 -9.22
C LEU A 60 -11.07 0.59 -10.44
N LEU A 61 -10.96 0.03 -11.65
CA LEU A 61 -11.15 0.80 -12.88
C LEU A 61 -12.59 1.26 -13.02
N ALA A 62 -13.57 0.39 -12.79
CA ALA A 62 -14.99 0.75 -12.85
C ALA A 62 -15.34 1.90 -11.89
N ALA A 63 -14.89 1.82 -10.64
CA ALA A 63 -15.08 2.89 -9.66
C ALA A 63 -14.40 4.19 -10.08
N GLY A 64 -13.16 4.11 -10.55
CA GLY A 64 -12.43 5.28 -11.01
C GLY A 64 -13.06 5.96 -12.22
N GLU A 65 -13.56 5.18 -13.19
CA GLU A 65 -14.27 5.68 -14.38
C GLU A 65 -15.59 6.33 -14.01
N ALA A 66 -16.35 5.75 -13.07
CA ALA A 66 -17.61 6.35 -12.60
C ALA A 66 -17.38 7.69 -11.91
N GLY A 67 -16.42 7.77 -10.99
CA GLY A 67 -16.06 9.04 -10.35
C GLY A 67 -15.53 10.07 -11.35
N LEU A 68 -14.77 9.64 -12.37
CA LEU A 68 -14.29 10.53 -13.42
C LEU A 68 -15.44 11.06 -14.29
N ALA A 69 -16.42 10.21 -14.61
CA ALA A 69 -17.62 10.61 -15.36
C ALA A 69 -18.44 11.64 -14.58
N GLU A 70 -18.66 11.41 -13.29
CA GLU A 70 -19.38 12.36 -12.42
C GLU A 70 -18.64 13.71 -12.33
N ALA A 71 -17.31 13.67 -12.14
CA ALA A 71 -16.50 14.90 -12.12
C ALA A 71 -16.61 15.69 -13.44
N GLN A 72 -16.67 14.99 -14.57
CA GLN A 72 -16.83 15.61 -15.89
C GLN A 72 -18.24 16.18 -16.07
N GLU A 73 -19.28 15.49 -15.61
CA GLU A 73 -20.67 15.96 -15.67
C GLU A 73 -20.85 17.24 -14.87
N GLN A 74 -20.24 17.29 -13.68
CA GLN A 74 -20.23 18.47 -12.82
C GLN A 74 -19.21 19.55 -13.26
N GLY A 75 -18.38 19.30 -14.27
CA GLY A 75 -17.37 20.24 -14.76
C GLY A 75 -16.23 20.49 -13.76
N GLN A 76 -15.93 19.52 -12.89
CA GLN A 76 -14.94 19.66 -11.82
C GLN A 76 -13.53 19.23 -12.27
N GLN A 77 -12.51 19.84 -11.66
CA GLN A 77 -11.11 19.58 -11.91
C GLN A 77 -10.49 18.95 -10.67
N VAL A 78 -10.59 17.64 -10.56
CA VAL A 78 -10.28 16.87 -9.35
C VAL A 78 -9.27 15.74 -9.61
N SER A 79 -8.70 15.23 -8.54
CA SER A 79 -8.08 13.91 -8.46
C SER A 79 -8.95 12.97 -7.66
N ILE A 80 -8.98 11.70 -8.08
CA ILE A 80 -9.66 10.59 -7.43
C ILE A 80 -8.59 9.60 -7.04
N ALA A 81 -8.54 9.17 -5.79
CA ALA A 81 -7.62 8.17 -5.29
C ALA A 81 -8.40 7.03 -4.63
N ILE A 82 -7.99 5.79 -4.90
CA ILE A 82 -8.51 4.60 -4.20
C ILE A 82 -7.33 3.94 -3.50
N MET A 83 -7.48 3.72 -2.19
CA MET A 83 -6.45 3.18 -1.32
C MET A 83 -6.96 1.92 -0.62
N ASP A 84 -6.14 0.89 -0.50
CA ASP A 84 -6.52 -0.32 0.22
C ASP A 84 -6.34 -0.17 1.75
N ARG A 85 -6.78 -1.19 2.49
CA ARG A 85 -6.72 -1.18 3.96
C ARG A 85 -5.29 -1.10 4.51
N SER A 86 -4.28 -1.45 3.73
CA SER A 86 -2.87 -1.33 4.13
C SER A 86 -2.32 0.10 4.01
N GLY A 87 -3.09 1.02 3.43
CA GLY A 87 -2.66 2.37 3.11
C GLY A 87 -1.92 2.48 1.76
N SER A 88 -1.98 1.43 0.94
CA SER A 88 -1.37 1.45 -0.39
C SER A 88 -2.33 2.05 -1.40
N VAL A 89 -1.86 3.02 -2.16
CA VAL A 89 -2.63 3.59 -3.27
C VAL A 89 -2.75 2.55 -4.38
N ARG A 90 -3.98 2.23 -4.77
CA ARG A 90 -4.31 1.24 -5.80
C ARG A 90 -4.66 1.87 -7.15
N LEU A 91 -5.28 3.04 -7.12
CA LEU A 91 -5.65 3.80 -8.32
C LEU A 91 -5.55 5.29 -8.02
N VAL A 92 -5.06 6.06 -8.99
CA VAL A 92 -5.20 7.52 -9.04
C VAL A 92 -5.64 7.90 -10.44
N LEU A 93 -6.73 8.63 -10.53
CA LEU A 93 -7.15 9.31 -11.75
C LEU A 93 -7.20 10.81 -11.50
N LYS A 94 -6.96 11.56 -12.56
CA LYS A 94 -6.93 13.02 -12.50
C LYS A 94 -7.60 13.59 -13.74
N THR A 95 -8.56 14.49 -13.53
CA THR A 95 -9.15 15.23 -14.64
C THR A 95 -8.13 16.20 -15.25
N ASP A 96 -8.35 16.58 -16.50
CA ASP A 96 -7.52 17.60 -17.14
C ASP A 96 -7.53 18.90 -16.34
N ASN A 97 -6.37 19.52 -16.22
CA ASN A 97 -6.16 20.79 -15.52
C ASN A 97 -6.45 20.79 -14.00
N ALA A 98 -6.66 19.66 -13.36
CA ALA A 98 -6.71 19.60 -11.89
C ALA A 98 -5.39 20.11 -11.29
N GLY A 99 -5.48 20.88 -10.21
CA GLY A 99 -4.33 21.53 -9.57
C GLY A 99 -3.31 20.54 -8.98
N PRO A 100 -2.09 20.97 -8.66
CA PRO A 100 -1.05 20.08 -8.14
C PRO A 100 -1.37 19.48 -6.76
N GLN A 101 -2.15 20.19 -5.93
CA GLN A 101 -2.52 19.77 -4.56
C GLN A 101 -3.66 18.75 -4.54
N THR A 102 -4.39 18.55 -5.67
CA THR A 102 -5.61 17.75 -5.69
C THR A 102 -5.34 16.28 -5.40
N GLN A 103 -4.24 15.75 -5.91
CA GLN A 103 -3.85 14.35 -5.69
C GLN A 103 -3.55 14.07 -4.22
N ASP A 104 -2.69 14.87 -3.58
CA ASP A 104 -2.35 14.70 -2.17
C ASP A 104 -3.60 14.82 -1.28
N SER A 105 -4.51 15.73 -1.61
CA SER A 105 -5.79 15.88 -0.92
C SER A 105 -6.66 14.62 -1.07
N ALA A 106 -6.77 14.08 -2.29
CA ALA A 106 -7.54 12.87 -2.56
C ALA A 106 -6.97 11.66 -1.80
N GLU A 107 -5.65 11.46 -1.85
CA GLU A 107 -4.97 10.37 -1.15
C GLU A 107 -5.16 10.45 0.38
N GLN A 108 -5.03 11.64 0.97
CA GLN A 108 -5.23 11.83 2.41
C GLN A 108 -6.69 11.60 2.84
N LYS A 109 -7.67 12.01 2.02
CA LYS A 109 -9.08 11.73 2.29
C LYS A 109 -9.37 10.23 2.18
N ALA A 110 -8.85 9.54 1.15
CA ALA A 110 -8.96 8.09 1.02
C ALA A 110 -8.34 7.36 2.23
N PHE A 111 -7.14 7.78 2.65
CA PHE A 111 -6.47 7.26 3.83
C PHE A 111 -7.31 7.45 5.09
N THR A 112 -7.88 8.64 5.28
CA THR A 112 -8.73 8.95 6.43
C THR A 112 -9.97 8.05 6.44
N ALA A 113 -10.66 7.95 5.31
CA ALA A 113 -11.89 7.16 5.19
C ALA A 113 -11.64 5.67 5.48
N VAL A 114 -10.61 5.05 4.87
CA VAL A 114 -10.31 3.63 5.12
C VAL A 114 -9.78 3.38 6.53
N SER A 115 -9.07 4.34 7.12
CA SER A 115 -8.53 4.21 8.48
C SER A 115 -9.61 4.26 9.54
N MET A 116 -10.58 5.16 9.37
CA MET A 116 -11.63 5.43 10.35
C MET A 116 -12.94 4.67 10.08
N GLY A 117 -13.11 4.14 8.85
CA GLY A 117 -14.32 3.42 8.45
C GLY A 117 -15.57 4.30 8.35
N SER A 118 -15.39 5.59 8.10
CA SER A 118 -16.48 6.60 8.02
C SER A 118 -16.18 7.64 6.96
N PRO A 119 -17.19 8.26 6.36
CA PRO A 119 -17.02 9.42 5.50
C PRO A 119 -16.24 10.54 6.21
N THR A 120 -15.37 11.23 5.49
CA THR A 120 -14.54 12.28 6.09
C THR A 120 -15.34 13.51 6.51
N SER A 121 -16.51 13.75 5.91
CA SER A 121 -17.48 14.77 6.32
C SER A 121 -18.00 14.54 7.74
N GLU A 122 -18.33 13.30 8.09
CA GLU A 122 -18.84 12.95 9.43
C GLU A 122 -17.76 13.06 10.51
N LEU A 123 -16.50 12.89 10.15
CA LEU A 123 -15.37 12.94 11.08
C LEU A 123 -14.93 14.37 11.41
N ALA A 124 -15.31 15.36 10.61
CA ALA A 124 -14.84 16.76 10.74
C ALA A 124 -15.15 17.37 12.13
N GLU A 125 -16.28 17.03 12.75
CA GLU A 125 -16.63 17.51 14.09
C GLU A 125 -15.67 16.98 15.16
N ASN A 126 -15.25 15.69 15.04
CA ASN A 126 -14.33 15.05 15.97
C ASN A 126 -12.85 15.50 15.76
N ALA A 127 -12.59 16.11 14.62
CA ALA A 127 -11.27 16.67 14.29
C ALA A 127 -11.03 18.06 14.86
N SER A 128 -12.04 18.68 15.50
CA SER A 128 -11.97 20.04 16.07
C SER A 128 -11.95 20.00 17.60
N GLY A 129 -11.21 20.94 18.23
CA GLY A 129 -11.10 21.08 19.68
C GLY A 129 -9.82 21.78 20.12
N ASP A 130 -9.75 22.17 21.41
CA ASP A 130 -8.59 22.86 21.98
C ASP A 130 -7.47 21.91 22.49
N GLY A 131 -7.68 20.60 22.42
CA GLY A 131 -6.74 19.57 22.85
C GLY A 131 -6.34 18.63 21.69
N PRO A 132 -5.59 17.56 21.95
CA PRO A 132 -5.31 16.53 20.95
C PRO A 132 -6.61 15.94 20.40
N THR A 133 -6.70 15.86 19.07
CA THR A 133 -7.84 15.33 18.33
C THR A 133 -7.39 14.27 17.33
N ILE A 134 -8.33 13.65 16.63
CA ILE A 134 -8.00 12.73 15.53
C ILE A 134 -7.27 13.43 14.38
N ALA A 135 -7.33 14.77 14.29
CA ALA A 135 -6.58 15.56 13.30
C ALA A 135 -5.05 15.55 13.54
N ASP A 136 -4.61 15.14 14.72
CA ASP A 136 -3.17 14.98 15.02
C ASP A 136 -2.56 13.69 14.46
N ILE A 137 -3.39 12.79 13.90
CA ILE A 137 -2.91 11.56 13.27
C ILE A 137 -2.28 11.92 11.91
N PRO A 138 -0.98 11.60 11.70
CA PRO A 138 -0.30 11.97 10.46
C PRO A 138 -0.94 11.35 9.22
N GLY A 139 -1.06 12.12 8.16
CA GLY A 139 -1.58 11.67 6.87
C GLY A 139 -3.10 11.72 6.74
N THR A 140 -3.82 12.13 7.81
CA THR A 140 -5.27 12.29 7.76
C THR A 140 -5.68 13.68 7.27
N LEU A 141 -6.85 13.75 6.62
CA LEU A 141 -7.48 15.00 6.18
C LEU A 141 -8.99 14.91 6.41
N PHE A 142 -9.51 15.71 7.35
CA PHE A 142 -10.91 15.73 7.78
C PHE A 142 -11.71 16.80 7.02
N LEU A 143 -11.59 16.78 5.69
CA LEU A 143 -12.46 17.55 4.78
C LEU A 143 -13.32 16.56 4.01
N ALA A 144 -14.58 16.90 3.76
CA ALA A 144 -15.48 16.08 2.98
C ALA A 144 -14.88 15.69 1.61
N GLY A 145 -15.22 14.51 1.12
CA GLY A 145 -14.72 13.95 -0.14
C GLY A 145 -13.98 12.63 0.03
N GLY A 146 -13.99 12.01 1.20
CA GLY A 146 -13.48 10.66 1.43
C GLY A 146 -14.59 9.73 1.90
N VAL A 147 -14.76 8.56 1.24
CA VAL A 147 -15.75 7.55 1.60
C VAL A 147 -15.09 6.18 1.80
N PRO A 148 -15.47 5.41 2.83
CA PRO A 148 -14.98 4.07 3.01
C PRO A 148 -15.67 3.07 2.07
N VAL A 149 -14.94 2.06 1.62
CA VAL A 149 -15.47 0.87 0.96
C VAL A 149 -15.40 -0.26 1.96
N THR A 150 -16.52 -0.90 2.24
CA THR A 150 -16.63 -1.96 3.25
C THR A 150 -17.02 -3.30 2.63
N SER A 151 -16.55 -4.38 3.24
CA SER A 151 -17.00 -5.75 3.02
C SER A 151 -17.24 -6.38 4.39
N ASP A 152 -18.38 -7.05 4.59
CA ASP A 152 -18.76 -7.64 5.86
C ASP A 152 -18.59 -6.69 7.08
N ASP A 153 -19.05 -5.45 6.92
CA ASP A 153 -18.96 -4.35 7.90
C ASP A 153 -17.52 -3.90 8.25
N ALA A 154 -16.51 -4.38 7.52
CA ALA A 154 -15.11 -3.97 7.70
C ALA A 154 -14.61 -3.11 6.54
N PRO A 155 -13.89 -2.01 6.79
CA PRO A 155 -13.33 -1.21 5.71
C PRO A 155 -12.17 -1.97 5.02
N ILE A 156 -12.31 -2.18 3.71
CA ILE A 156 -11.30 -2.84 2.86
C ILE A 156 -10.55 -1.85 1.96
N ALA A 157 -11.20 -0.72 1.64
CA ALA A 157 -10.61 0.37 0.86
C ALA A 157 -11.20 1.72 1.27
N GLY A 158 -10.64 2.79 0.75
CA GLY A 158 -11.17 4.15 0.83
C GLY A 158 -11.05 4.83 -0.50
N ILE A 159 -12.08 5.58 -0.88
CA ILE A 159 -12.09 6.45 -2.06
C ILE A 159 -11.98 7.89 -1.57
N GLY A 160 -11.08 8.66 -2.15
CA GLY A 160 -10.92 10.07 -1.85
C GLY A 160 -10.93 10.91 -3.11
N VAL A 161 -11.57 12.06 -3.05
CA VAL A 161 -11.61 13.05 -4.11
C VAL A 161 -11.15 14.40 -3.56
N GLY A 162 -10.39 15.11 -4.37
CA GLY A 162 -9.90 16.44 -4.00
C GLY A 162 -9.76 17.36 -5.20
N GLY A 163 -10.20 18.60 -5.04
CA GLY A 163 -10.02 19.62 -6.06
C GLY A 163 -11.26 20.45 -6.38
N ALA A 164 -12.46 19.97 -6.07
CA ALA A 164 -13.67 20.74 -6.24
C ALA A 164 -13.71 22.00 -5.31
N PRO A 165 -14.54 23.00 -5.63
CA PRO A 165 -14.67 24.19 -4.82
C PRO A 165 -15.20 23.95 -3.40
N SER A 166 -15.92 22.84 -3.18
CA SER A 166 -16.38 22.41 -1.85
C SER A 166 -16.13 20.94 -1.65
N GLY A 167 -15.94 20.53 -0.39
CA GLY A 167 -15.78 19.13 -0.02
C GLY A 167 -17.02 18.30 -0.30
N ASP A 168 -18.22 18.90 -0.25
CA ASP A 168 -19.48 18.20 -0.55
C ASP A 168 -19.48 17.71 -2.00
N ILE A 169 -19.01 18.53 -2.95
CA ILE A 169 -18.87 18.14 -4.35
C ILE A 169 -17.83 17.02 -4.51
N ASP A 170 -16.71 17.11 -3.82
CA ASP A 170 -15.71 16.03 -3.78
C ASP A 170 -16.36 14.72 -3.28
N GLU A 171 -17.22 14.80 -2.27
CA GLU A 171 -17.88 13.63 -1.68
C GLU A 171 -18.96 13.04 -2.59
N GLU A 172 -19.72 13.86 -3.31
CA GLU A 172 -20.65 13.38 -4.35
C GLU A 172 -19.91 12.58 -5.44
N ILE A 173 -18.75 13.05 -5.88
CA ILE A 173 -17.92 12.34 -6.86
C ILE A 173 -17.36 11.04 -6.26
N ALA A 174 -16.93 11.05 -5.00
CA ALA A 174 -16.48 9.85 -4.30
C ALA A 174 -17.62 8.84 -4.13
N GLN A 175 -18.82 9.30 -3.86
CA GLN A 175 -20.01 8.46 -3.72
C GLN A 175 -20.38 7.79 -5.06
N ALA A 176 -20.32 8.50 -6.19
CA ALA A 176 -20.55 7.91 -7.50
C ALA A 176 -19.55 6.77 -7.81
N ALA A 177 -18.30 6.91 -7.39
CA ALA A 177 -17.32 5.85 -7.49
C ALA A 177 -17.64 4.66 -6.58
N LEU A 178 -18.17 4.89 -5.37
CA LEU A 178 -18.61 3.85 -4.45
C LEU A 178 -19.83 3.09 -5.00
N GLU A 179 -20.83 3.78 -5.49
CA GLU A 179 -22.04 3.19 -6.09
C GLU A 179 -21.69 2.23 -7.24
N ALA A 180 -20.69 2.57 -8.06
CA ALA A 180 -20.21 1.67 -9.12
C ALA A 180 -19.57 0.37 -8.58
N LEU A 181 -19.09 0.36 -7.34
CA LEU A 181 -18.61 -0.87 -6.67
C LEU A 181 -19.77 -1.68 -6.09
N GLU A 182 -20.81 -1.02 -5.59
CA GLU A 182 -22.02 -1.67 -5.07
C GLU A 182 -22.79 -2.39 -6.19
N ASP A 183 -22.81 -1.79 -7.39
CA ASP A 183 -23.47 -2.32 -8.59
C ASP A 183 -22.54 -3.22 -9.45
N TYR A 184 -21.32 -3.50 -8.99
CA TYR A 184 -20.33 -4.23 -9.79
C TYR A 184 -20.66 -5.72 -9.93
N GLU A 185 -20.95 -6.16 -11.15
CA GLU A 185 -21.32 -7.57 -11.44
C GLU A 185 -20.14 -8.45 -11.95
N GLY A 186 -18.93 -7.91 -12.11
CA GLY A 186 -17.72 -8.68 -12.50
C GLY A 186 -17.47 -8.78 -13.99
#